data_2e26292a7829cd33bf8bb84ed381f87b
#
_entry.id   2e26292a7829cd33bf8bb84ed381f87b
#
_cell.length_a   1.000
_cell.length_b   1.000
_cell.length_c   1.000
_cell.angle_alpha   90.00
_cell.angle_beta   90.00
_cell.angle_gamma   90.00
#
_symmetry.space_group_name_H-M   'P 1'
#
loop_
_entity.id
_entity.type
_entity.pdbx_description
1 polymer ?
#
loop_
_entity_poly.entity_id
_entity_poly.type
_entity_poly.pdbx_seq_one_letter_code
_entity_poly.pdbx_strand_id
1 'polypeptide(L)'
;MKIPADGGAPYLVPLSYLWDGETFLVATPAASPTGRNLGETGRVRLGIGPTRDLVLVEGTALPLEPADLPDGVGDAFAETTGFDPRRLPTSYRYFRISPRRVQAWREANELSGRDLMRDGEWLVAD
;
A
#
# COMPACT_ATOMS: atom_id res chain seq x y z
N MET A 1 5.70 -3.19 4.16
CA MET A 1 5.65 -2.94 2.70
C MET A 1 7.03 -3.10 2.11
N LYS A 2 7.16 -3.94 1.09
CA LYS A 2 8.45 -4.21 0.44
C LYS A 2 8.47 -3.53 -0.92
N ILE A 3 9.46 -2.66 -1.14
CA ILE A 3 9.56 -1.81 -2.32
C ILE A 3 10.98 -1.87 -2.87
N PRO A 4 11.18 -1.94 -4.20
CA PRO A 4 12.52 -1.84 -4.78
C PRO A 4 13.13 -0.48 -4.46
N ALA A 5 14.38 -0.48 -4.01
CA ALA A 5 15.13 0.76 -3.82
C ALA A 5 15.75 1.21 -5.14
N ASP A 6 16.33 2.42 -5.14
CA ASP A 6 17.13 2.90 -6.28
C ASP A 6 18.15 1.85 -6.67
N GLY A 7 18.24 1.56 -7.96
CA GLY A 7 19.09 0.49 -8.46
C GLY A 7 18.50 -0.90 -8.30
N GLY A 8 17.24 -1.01 -7.93
CA GLY A 8 16.52 -2.28 -7.83
C GLY A 8 16.68 -3.01 -6.51
N ALA A 9 17.38 -2.44 -5.52
CA ALA A 9 17.48 -3.06 -4.20
C ALA A 9 16.15 -2.97 -3.45
N PRO A 10 15.69 -4.05 -2.79
CA PRO A 10 14.43 -4.01 -2.05
C PRO A 10 14.53 -3.13 -0.81
N TYR A 11 13.42 -2.49 -0.47
CA TYR A 11 13.31 -1.66 0.72
C TYR A 11 11.99 -1.98 1.42
N LEU A 12 12.01 -2.13 2.74
CA LEU A 12 10.84 -2.53 3.51
C LEU A 12 10.63 -1.56 4.66
N VAL A 13 9.44 -0.97 4.76
CA VAL A 13 9.10 -0.04 5.83
C VAL A 13 7.69 -0.30 6.34
N PRO A 14 7.41 -0.04 7.63
CA PRO A 14 6.05 -0.06 8.15
C PRO A 14 5.34 1.24 7.80
N LEU A 15 4.11 1.16 7.34
CA LEU A 15 3.28 2.31 7.06
C LEU A 15 1.84 2.04 7.49
N SER A 16 1.16 3.09 7.95
CA SER A 16 -0.29 3.05 8.14
C SER A 16 -0.99 3.25 6.81
N TYR A 17 -2.22 2.73 6.70
CA TYR A 17 -2.95 2.84 5.45
C TYR A 17 -4.44 3.05 5.70
N LEU A 18 -5.11 3.59 4.67
CA LEU A 18 -6.57 3.63 4.58
C LEU A 18 -6.99 2.72 3.43
N TRP A 19 -7.86 1.75 3.73
CA TRP A 19 -8.46 0.87 2.72
C TRP A 19 -9.88 1.35 2.42
N ASP A 20 -10.19 1.61 1.17
CA ASP A 20 -11.48 2.15 0.75
C ASP A 20 -12.42 1.12 0.12
N GLY A 21 -12.06 -0.16 0.17
CA GLY A 21 -12.79 -1.25 -0.48
C GLY A 21 -12.20 -1.65 -1.82
N GLU A 22 -11.37 -0.82 -2.41
CA GLU A 22 -10.75 -1.08 -3.72
C GLU A 22 -9.25 -0.83 -3.73
N THR A 23 -8.79 0.20 -3.02
CA THR A 23 -7.38 0.60 -3.03
C THR A 23 -6.89 0.91 -1.63
N PHE A 24 -5.56 0.89 -1.47
CA PHE A 24 -4.88 1.33 -0.26
C PHE A 24 -4.33 2.73 -0.47
N LEU A 25 -4.53 3.61 0.50
CA LEU A 25 -3.90 4.92 0.50
C LEU A 25 -2.83 4.96 1.59
N VAL A 26 -1.62 5.28 1.21
CA VAL A 26 -0.50 5.44 2.13
C VAL A 26 0.14 6.82 1.93
N ALA A 27 0.91 7.26 2.90
CA ALA A 27 1.65 8.52 2.80
C ALA A 27 3.05 8.33 3.33
N THR A 28 4.03 8.93 2.67
CA THR A 28 5.43 8.84 3.07
C THR A 28 6.11 10.16 2.67
N PRO A 29 7.22 10.56 3.33
CA PRO A 29 7.97 11.73 2.88
C PRO A 29 8.37 11.55 1.42
N ALA A 30 8.14 12.57 0.60
CA ALA A 30 8.39 12.50 -0.84
C ALA A 30 9.85 12.18 -1.16
N ALA A 31 10.78 12.64 -0.33
CA ALA A 31 12.22 12.45 -0.52
C ALA A 31 12.77 11.18 0.15
N SER A 32 11.92 10.38 0.84
CA SER A 32 12.37 9.13 1.44
C SER A 32 12.68 8.09 0.37
N PRO A 33 13.47 7.04 0.69
CA PRO A 33 13.67 5.95 -0.28
C PRO A 33 12.36 5.34 -0.77
N THR A 34 11.39 5.15 0.13
CA THR A 34 10.07 4.64 -0.21
C THR A 34 9.35 5.59 -1.18
N GLY A 35 9.32 6.89 -0.88
CA GLY A 35 8.67 7.88 -1.74
C GLY A 35 9.29 7.94 -3.13
N ARG A 36 10.61 7.91 -3.22
CA ARG A 36 11.31 7.91 -4.50
C ARG A 36 11.04 6.65 -5.30
N ASN A 37 11.12 5.49 -4.65
CA ASN A 37 10.91 4.21 -5.32
C ASN A 37 9.50 4.06 -5.87
N LEU A 38 8.49 4.43 -5.09
CA LEU A 38 7.10 4.39 -5.55
C LEU A 38 6.87 5.36 -6.71
N GLY A 39 7.48 6.55 -6.64
CA GLY A 39 7.36 7.54 -7.72
C GLY A 39 8.03 7.10 -9.01
N GLU A 40 9.14 6.37 -8.92
CA GLU A 40 9.90 5.92 -10.10
C GLU A 40 9.33 4.66 -10.74
N THR A 41 9.02 3.65 -9.94
CA THR A 41 8.63 2.34 -10.47
C THR A 41 7.13 2.13 -10.51
N GLY A 42 6.38 2.74 -9.60
CA GLY A 42 4.94 2.49 -9.46
C GLY A 42 4.62 1.05 -9.06
N ARG A 43 5.59 0.29 -8.58
CA ARG A 43 5.42 -1.13 -8.23
C ARG A 43 5.61 -1.32 -6.73
N VAL A 44 4.75 -2.14 -6.12
CA VAL A 44 4.79 -2.32 -4.67
C VAL A 44 4.30 -3.69 -4.27
N ARG A 45 4.83 -4.18 -3.15
CA ARG A 45 4.32 -5.36 -2.46
C ARG A 45 4.03 -4.99 -1.03
N LEU A 46 2.86 -5.37 -0.55
CA LEU A 46 2.40 -5.10 0.80
C LEU A 46 2.28 -6.38 1.58
N GLY A 47 2.73 -6.37 2.83
CA GLY A 47 2.45 -7.41 3.79
C GLY A 47 1.57 -6.84 4.89
N ILE A 48 0.41 -7.42 5.12
CA ILE A 48 -0.57 -6.92 6.08
C ILE A 48 -0.94 -8.03 7.06
N GLY A 49 -0.80 -7.74 8.35
CA GLY A 49 -1.17 -8.66 9.42
C GLY A 49 0.01 -9.35 10.09
N PRO A 50 -0.28 -10.24 11.06
CA PRO A 50 0.76 -10.99 11.78
C PRO A 50 1.48 -11.97 10.85
N THR A 51 2.69 -12.35 11.22
CA THR A 51 3.57 -13.18 10.41
C THR A 51 2.93 -14.50 9.98
N ARG A 52 2.07 -15.10 10.81
CA ARG A 52 1.43 -16.38 10.51
C ARG A 52 0.03 -16.28 9.95
N ASP A 53 -0.48 -15.07 9.84
CA ASP A 53 -1.79 -14.79 9.27
C ASP A 53 -1.65 -13.52 8.44
N LEU A 54 -0.95 -13.65 7.33
CA LEU A 54 -0.47 -12.53 6.55
C LEU A 54 -1.22 -12.45 5.23
N VAL A 55 -1.59 -11.25 4.84
CA VAL A 55 -2.09 -10.95 3.50
C VAL A 55 -0.96 -10.29 2.72
N LEU A 56 -0.62 -10.90 1.58
CA LEU A 56 0.40 -10.36 0.67
C LEU A 56 -0.29 -9.74 -0.53
N VAL A 57 0.08 -8.51 -0.83
CA VAL A 57 -0.51 -7.75 -1.94
C VAL A 57 0.60 -7.31 -2.89
N GLU A 58 0.45 -7.64 -4.16
CA GLU A 58 1.22 -7.02 -5.23
C GLU A 58 0.35 -5.97 -5.88
N GLY A 59 0.86 -4.77 -6.05
CA GLY A 59 0.07 -3.68 -6.58
C GLY A 59 0.85 -2.67 -7.38
N THR A 60 0.10 -1.71 -7.89
CA THR A 60 0.65 -0.54 -8.58
C THR A 60 0.33 0.70 -7.76
N ALA A 61 1.26 1.64 -7.71
CA ALA A 61 1.13 2.85 -6.92
C ALA A 61 1.03 4.06 -7.83
N LEU A 62 0.05 4.92 -7.56
CA LEU A 62 -0.14 6.19 -8.23
C LEU A 62 0.16 7.32 -7.24
N PRO A 63 1.14 8.20 -7.54
CA PRO A 63 1.43 9.32 -6.64
C PRO A 63 0.34 10.38 -6.69
N LEU A 64 0.00 10.92 -5.51
CA LEU A 64 -0.99 11.98 -5.36
C LEU A 64 -0.43 13.03 -4.41
N GLU A 65 -0.45 14.29 -4.83
CA GLU A 65 -0.19 15.38 -3.92
C GLU A 65 -1.41 15.61 -3.03
N PRO A 66 -1.25 16.22 -1.84
CA PRO A 66 -2.41 16.48 -0.97
C PRO A 66 -3.57 17.18 -1.67
N ALA A 67 -3.27 18.09 -2.59
CA ALA A 67 -4.28 18.82 -3.35
C ALA A 67 -5.05 17.94 -4.36
N ASP A 68 -4.49 16.79 -4.71
CA ASP A 68 -5.11 15.86 -5.68
C ASP A 68 -6.09 14.89 -5.04
N LEU A 69 -6.16 14.85 -3.70
CA LEU A 69 -7.06 13.95 -3.01
C LEU A 69 -8.51 14.40 -3.20
N PRO A 70 -9.46 13.47 -3.44
CA PRO A 70 -10.87 13.81 -3.42
C PRO A 70 -11.29 14.40 -2.08
N ASP A 71 -12.37 15.17 -2.08
CA ASP A 71 -12.87 15.81 -0.85
C ASP A 71 -13.14 14.75 0.23
N GLY A 72 -12.66 15.02 1.44
CA GLY A 72 -12.84 14.17 2.59
C GLY A 72 -11.87 13.00 2.70
N VAL A 73 -11.10 12.69 1.68
CA VAL A 73 -10.17 11.54 1.71
C VAL A 73 -9.00 11.82 2.64
N GLY A 74 -8.43 13.03 2.61
CA GLY A 74 -7.37 13.40 3.53
C GLY A 74 -7.79 13.36 4.98
N ASP A 75 -9.00 13.78 5.28
CA ASP A 75 -9.57 13.73 6.64
C ASP A 75 -9.82 12.28 7.06
N ALA A 76 -10.35 11.45 6.18
CA ALA A 76 -10.57 10.04 6.45
C ALA A 76 -9.26 9.31 6.73
N PHE A 77 -8.21 9.61 5.98
CA PHE A 77 -6.89 9.06 6.22
C PHE A 77 -6.38 9.43 7.61
N ALA A 78 -6.45 10.70 7.96
CA ALA A 78 -5.99 11.19 9.25
C ALA A 78 -6.77 10.55 10.41
N GLU A 79 -8.08 10.42 10.27
CA GLU A 79 -8.92 9.82 11.31
C GLU A 79 -8.61 8.33 11.48
N THR A 80 -8.49 7.58 10.40
CA THR A 80 -8.25 6.14 10.45
C THR A 80 -6.85 5.80 10.96
N THR A 81 -5.83 6.53 10.50
CA THR A 81 -4.43 6.23 10.84
C THR A 81 -3.94 6.95 12.09
N GLY A 82 -4.64 7.98 12.54
CA GLY A 82 -4.17 8.85 13.63
C GLY A 82 -3.05 9.79 13.22
N PHE A 83 -2.85 9.98 11.93
CA PHE A 83 -1.71 10.73 11.40
C PHE A 83 -2.14 11.57 10.19
N ASP A 84 -1.89 12.89 10.25
CA ASP A 84 -2.22 13.80 9.16
C ASP A 84 -0.94 14.38 8.54
N PRO A 85 -0.48 13.83 7.41
CA PRO A 85 0.74 14.31 6.76
C PRO A 85 0.66 15.78 6.32
N ARG A 86 -0.54 16.30 6.10
CA ARG A 86 -0.74 17.68 5.65
C ARG A 86 -0.32 18.71 6.68
N ARG A 87 -0.24 18.30 7.96
CA ARG A 87 0.10 19.19 9.08
C ARG A 87 1.59 19.18 9.44
N LEU A 88 2.38 18.38 8.75
CA LEU A 88 3.80 18.24 9.05
C LEU A 88 4.64 19.18 8.19
N PRO A 89 5.78 19.66 8.71
CA PRO A 89 6.65 20.57 7.94
C PRO A 89 7.35 19.87 6.77
N THR A 90 7.56 18.54 6.87
CA THR A 90 8.15 17.75 5.80
C THR A 90 7.13 17.53 4.69
N SER A 91 7.57 17.66 3.44
CA SER A 91 6.73 17.36 2.29
C SER A 91 6.43 15.87 2.20
N TYR A 92 5.18 15.50 2.36
CA TYR A 92 4.69 14.13 2.19
C TYR A 92 3.99 14.00 0.85
N ARG A 93 4.00 12.77 0.33
CA ARG A 93 3.24 12.40 -0.86
C ARG A 93 2.37 11.21 -0.52
N TYR A 94 1.13 11.25 -1.00
CA TYR A 94 0.24 10.10 -0.92
C TYR A 94 0.46 9.19 -2.12
N PHE A 95 0.22 7.91 -1.92
CA PHE A 95 0.23 6.93 -2.99
C PHE A 95 -1.02 6.08 -2.89
N ARG A 96 -1.77 6.02 -3.97
CA ARG A 96 -2.91 5.11 -4.09
C ARG A 96 -2.42 3.81 -4.69
N ILE A 97 -2.57 2.74 -3.94
CA ILE A 97 -2.09 1.43 -4.35
C ILE A 97 -3.28 0.60 -4.79
N SER A 98 -3.29 0.23 -6.07
CA SER A 98 -4.31 -0.64 -6.65
C SER A 98 -3.79 -2.07 -6.62
N PRO A 99 -4.45 -2.98 -5.91
CA PRO A 99 -3.99 -4.36 -5.84
C PRO A 99 -4.14 -5.05 -7.18
N ARG A 100 -3.17 -5.90 -7.52
CA ARG A 100 -3.19 -6.72 -8.73
C ARG A 100 -3.25 -8.19 -8.38
N ARG A 101 -2.56 -8.59 -7.32
CA ARG A 101 -2.57 -9.96 -6.80
C ARG A 101 -2.64 -9.91 -5.28
N VAL A 102 -3.53 -10.70 -4.72
CA VAL A 102 -3.71 -10.80 -3.26
C VAL A 102 -3.68 -12.27 -2.87
N GLN A 103 -2.85 -12.59 -1.88
CA GLN A 103 -2.71 -13.94 -1.35
C GLN A 103 -2.88 -13.90 0.16
N ALA A 104 -3.61 -14.86 0.69
CA ALA A 104 -3.73 -15.06 2.14
C ALA A 104 -2.80 -16.18 2.57
N TRP A 105 -1.95 -15.91 3.56
CA TRP A 105 -0.98 -16.84 4.08
C TRP A 105 -1.24 -17.06 5.56
N ARG A 106 -1.73 -18.25 5.93
CA ARG A 106 -1.91 -18.62 7.33
C ARG A 106 -0.89 -19.65 7.76
N GLU A 107 -1.12 -20.87 7.34
CA GLU A 107 -0.29 -22.02 7.69
C GLU A 107 0.13 -22.74 6.40
N ALA A 108 1.18 -23.54 6.50
CA ALA A 108 1.70 -24.25 5.35
C ALA A 108 0.67 -25.24 4.75
N ASN A 109 -0.26 -25.72 5.54
CA ASN A 109 -1.30 -26.63 5.07
C ASN A 109 -2.43 -25.94 4.27
N GLU A 110 -2.40 -24.63 4.16
CA GLU A 110 -3.41 -23.85 3.41
C GLU A 110 -2.85 -23.33 2.09
N LEU A 111 -2.08 -24.14 1.38
CA LEU A 111 -1.45 -23.73 0.12
C LEU A 111 -2.45 -23.57 -1.01
N SER A 112 -3.46 -24.43 -1.10
CA SER A 112 -4.48 -24.31 -2.13
C SER A 112 -5.48 -23.21 -1.74
N GLY A 113 -5.96 -22.46 -2.73
CA GLY A 113 -6.88 -21.36 -2.49
C GLY A 113 -6.23 -20.12 -1.87
N ARG A 114 -4.90 -20.05 -1.87
CA ARG A 114 -4.16 -18.93 -1.29
C ARG A 114 -4.37 -17.65 -2.06
N ASP A 115 -4.52 -17.72 -3.38
CA ASP A 115 -4.77 -16.56 -4.21
C ASP A 115 -6.21 -16.09 -4.06
N LEU A 116 -6.40 -14.85 -3.63
CA LEU A 116 -7.71 -14.20 -3.50
C LEU A 116 -7.97 -13.24 -4.66
N MET A 117 -6.93 -12.78 -5.31
CA MET A 117 -6.99 -11.90 -6.47
C MET A 117 -5.84 -12.23 -7.40
N ARG A 118 -6.12 -12.19 -8.71
CA ARG A 118 -5.10 -12.37 -9.74
C ARG A 118 -5.42 -11.44 -10.90
N ASP A 119 -4.39 -10.78 -11.42
CA ASP A 119 -4.51 -9.84 -12.54
C ASP A 119 -5.56 -8.76 -12.31
N GLY A 120 -5.72 -8.34 -11.04
CA GLY A 120 -6.64 -7.27 -10.67
C GLY A 120 -8.08 -7.70 -10.45
N GLU A 121 -8.39 -8.99 -10.56
CA GLU A 121 -9.76 -9.50 -10.38
C GLU A 121 -9.85 -10.37 -9.13
N TRP A 122 -10.89 -10.13 -8.34
CA TRP A 122 -11.17 -10.96 -7.16
C TRP A 122 -11.62 -12.35 -7.58
N LEU A 123 -11.03 -13.37 -6.94
CA LEU A 123 -11.33 -14.78 -7.22
C LEU A 123 -12.34 -15.38 -6.24
N VAL A 124 -12.65 -14.64 -5.17
CA VAL A 124 -13.57 -15.10 -4.13
C VAL A 124 -14.84 -14.27 -4.17
N ALA A 125 -15.97 -14.90 -3.86
CA ALA A 125 -17.24 -14.22 -3.76
C ALA A 125 -17.31 -13.42 -2.45
N ASP A 126 -18.02 -12.32 -2.48
CA ASP A 126 -18.26 -11.50 -1.30
C ASP A 126 -19.12 -12.23 -0.27
#